data_1098e0c046d04530c1944888b3bcd80c
#
_entry.id   1098e0c046d04530c1944888b3bcd80c
#
_cell.length_a   1.000
_cell.length_b   1.000
_cell.length_c   1.000
_cell.angle_alpha   90.00
_cell.angle_beta   90.00
_cell.angle_gamma   90.00
#
_symmetry.space_group_name_H-M   'P 1'
#
loop_
_entity.id
_entity.type
_entity.pdbx_description
1 polymer ?
#
loop_
_entity_poly.entity_id
_entity_poly.type
_entity_poly.pdbx_seq_one_letter_code
_entity_poly.pdbx_strand_id
1 'polypeptide(L)'
;MRGFFGIGVEGLSKAMNAGNLFRSAHAFGASFLFTVAARYPRGEANLADTSDAPGEVPLYQFATVAGLELPLGCQLVGVELVEGASDLPSFRHPRQAAYILGPERGSLSREVLDRCEFTVKIPTKFCINVATAGAIVMYDRMLNLGRFAGRPVMAGGEPVALAPHVAGGPVIRSRRR
;
A
#
# COMPACT_ATOMS: atom_id res chain seq x y z
N MET A 1 -0.88 -20.79 -4.17
CA MET A 1 -1.10 -19.44 -4.78
C MET A 1 -0.91 -18.40 -3.69
N ARG A 2 -0.05 -17.42 -3.89
CA ARG A 2 0.29 -16.41 -2.86
C ARG A 2 -0.78 -15.33 -2.69
N GLY A 3 -1.80 -15.31 -3.52
CA GLY A 3 -2.78 -14.23 -3.60
C GLY A 3 -2.22 -13.02 -4.34
N PHE A 4 -3.03 -11.96 -4.41
CA PHE A 4 -2.65 -10.67 -5.00
C PHE A 4 -3.17 -9.53 -4.12
N PHE A 5 -2.68 -8.33 -4.32
CA PHE A 5 -3.25 -7.15 -3.70
C PHE A 5 -3.15 -5.92 -4.58
N GLY A 6 -4.09 -5.03 -4.38
CA GLY A 6 -4.04 -3.65 -4.85
C GLY A 6 -3.98 -2.67 -3.70
N ILE A 7 -3.58 -1.44 -3.99
CA ILE A 7 -3.62 -0.34 -3.03
C ILE A 7 -4.10 0.93 -3.69
N GLY A 8 -4.89 1.70 -2.98
CA GLY A 8 -5.46 2.93 -3.50
C GLY A 8 -5.75 3.96 -2.42
N VAL A 9 -6.23 5.12 -2.86
CA VAL A 9 -6.56 6.25 -2.00
C VAL A 9 -7.87 6.90 -2.44
N GLU A 10 -8.71 7.20 -1.47
CA GLU A 10 -9.87 8.06 -1.66
C GLU A 10 -9.47 9.55 -1.52
N GLY A 11 -9.98 10.39 -2.40
CA GLY A 11 -9.87 11.85 -2.29
C GLY A 11 -8.46 12.41 -2.34
N LEU A 12 -7.51 11.65 -2.89
CA LEU A 12 -6.11 12.05 -2.99
C LEU A 12 -5.96 13.39 -3.72
N SER A 13 -5.26 14.35 -3.12
CA SER A 13 -5.12 15.70 -3.65
C SER A 13 -3.67 16.13 -3.92
N LYS A 14 -2.69 15.48 -3.29
CA LYS A 14 -1.27 15.79 -3.45
C LYS A 14 -0.58 14.79 -4.35
N ALA A 15 -0.13 15.24 -5.52
CA ALA A 15 0.59 14.44 -6.49
C ALA A 15 1.82 13.72 -5.92
N MET A 16 2.58 14.38 -5.04
CA MET A 16 3.74 13.79 -4.39
C MET A 16 3.38 12.57 -3.54
N ASN A 17 2.24 12.58 -2.84
CA ASN A 17 1.79 11.43 -2.07
C ASN A 17 1.36 10.28 -3.00
N ALA A 18 0.73 10.59 -4.14
CA ALA A 18 0.42 9.62 -5.18
C ALA A 18 1.71 8.92 -5.66
N GLY A 19 2.69 9.68 -6.10
CA GLY A 19 3.95 9.14 -6.63
C GLY A 19 4.68 8.28 -5.60
N ASN A 20 4.80 8.75 -4.35
CA ASN A 20 5.46 7.99 -3.28
C ASN A 20 4.71 6.68 -2.95
N LEU A 21 3.37 6.72 -2.91
CA LEU A 21 2.57 5.52 -2.67
C LEU A 21 2.71 4.53 -3.83
N PHE A 22 2.62 4.99 -5.07
CA PHE A 22 2.69 4.14 -6.26
C PHE A 22 4.06 3.50 -6.41
N ARG A 23 5.13 4.28 -6.18
CA ARG A 23 6.50 3.74 -6.13
C ARG A 23 6.64 2.65 -5.06
N SER A 24 6.12 2.87 -3.86
CA SER A 24 6.14 1.86 -2.81
C SER A 24 5.35 0.62 -3.19
N ALA A 25 4.17 0.81 -3.80
CA ALA A 25 3.33 -0.28 -4.26
C ALA A 25 4.01 -1.15 -5.31
N HIS A 26 4.69 -0.52 -6.29
CA HIS A 26 5.50 -1.24 -7.27
C HIS A 26 6.60 -2.06 -6.58
N ALA A 27 7.35 -1.44 -5.65
CA ALA A 27 8.42 -2.12 -4.92
C ALA A 27 7.93 -3.31 -4.07
N PHE A 28 6.73 -3.23 -3.51
CA PHE A 28 6.10 -4.30 -2.74
C PHE A 28 5.34 -5.32 -3.61
N GLY A 29 5.31 -5.15 -4.93
CA GLY A 29 4.68 -6.08 -5.87
C GLY A 29 3.15 -6.03 -5.85
N ALA A 30 2.56 -4.85 -5.71
CA ALA A 30 1.14 -4.65 -5.90
C ALA A 30 0.74 -5.04 -7.33
N SER A 31 -0.41 -5.70 -7.47
CA SER A 31 -0.93 -6.15 -8.76
C SER A 31 -1.71 -5.06 -9.49
N PHE A 32 -2.20 -4.07 -8.75
CA PHE A 32 -2.88 -2.89 -9.30
C PHE A 32 -2.90 -1.74 -8.31
N LEU A 33 -3.04 -0.55 -8.86
CA LEU A 33 -3.24 0.70 -8.15
C LEU A 33 -4.64 1.22 -8.43
N PHE A 34 -5.22 1.97 -7.50
CA PHE A 34 -6.48 2.62 -7.78
C PHE A 34 -6.65 3.94 -7.00
N THR A 35 -7.47 4.82 -7.55
CA THR A 35 -7.88 6.03 -6.86
C THR A 35 -9.39 6.19 -6.96
N VAL A 36 -9.99 6.75 -5.92
CA VAL A 36 -11.42 7.08 -5.87
C VAL A 36 -11.55 8.57 -5.60
N ALA A 37 -12.32 9.28 -6.41
CA ALA A 37 -12.55 10.72 -6.29
C ALA A 37 -11.26 11.58 -6.15
N ALA A 38 -10.14 11.13 -6.74
CA ALA A 38 -8.86 11.81 -6.65
C ALA A 38 -8.83 13.10 -7.48
N ARG A 39 -8.13 14.14 -6.97
CA ARG A 39 -8.05 15.47 -7.56
C ARG A 39 -6.60 15.98 -7.58
N TYR A 40 -5.69 15.25 -8.23
CA TYR A 40 -4.30 15.68 -8.37
C TYR A 40 -3.87 15.73 -9.85
N PRO A 41 -2.94 16.63 -10.22
CA PRO A 41 -2.37 16.67 -11.57
C PRO A 41 -1.51 15.44 -11.83
N ARG A 42 -1.83 14.66 -12.87
CA ARG A 42 -1.12 13.41 -13.21
C ARG A 42 0.37 13.63 -13.47
N GLY A 43 0.72 14.71 -14.17
CA GLY A 43 2.11 15.02 -14.51
C GLY A 43 3.02 15.25 -13.30
N GLU A 44 2.48 15.77 -12.20
CA GLU A 44 3.25 16.01 -10.98
C GLU A 44 3.48 14.72 -10.15
N ALA A 45 2.59 13.72 -10.25
CA ALA A 45 2.77 12.45 -9.55
C ALA A 45 4.00 11.69 -10.06
N ASN A 46 4.29 11.79 -11.35
CA ASN A 46 5.46 11.16 -11.97
C ASN A 46 6.80 11.75 -11.49
N LEU A 47 6.81 12.99 -10.97
CA LEU A 47 8.03 13.57 -10.40
C LEU A 47 8.46 12.91 -9.09
N ALA A 48 7.52 12.38 -8.31
CA ALA A 48 7.82 11.66 -7.08
C ALA A 48 7.99 10.14 -7.30
N ASP A 49 7.47 9.62 -8.40
CA ASP A 49 7.62 8.23 -8.81
C ASP A 49 8.73 8.09 -9.86
N THR A 50 9.93 7.82 -9.38
CA THR A 50 11.10 7.57 -10.24
C THR A 50 11.17 6.12 -10.74
N SER A 51 10.19 5.28 -10.44
CA SER A 51 10.13 3.87 -10.82
C SER A 51 9.15 3.58 -11.98
N ASP A 52 8.50 4.63 -12.50
CA ASP A 52 7.42 4.52 -13.51
C ASP A 52 6.33 3.51 -13.12
N ALA A 53 5.95 3.50 -11.84
CA ALA A 53 5.00 2.54 -11.31
C ALA A 53 3.69 2.46 -12.11
N PRO A 54 3.09 3.57 -12.60
CA PRO A 54 1.90 3.50 -13.45
C PRO A 54 2.15 2.86 -14.83
N GLY A 55 3.39 2.81 -15.31
CA GLY A 55 3.78 2.09 -16.53
C GLY A 55 3.93 0.58 -16.30
N GLU A 56 4.31 0.19 -15.09
CA GLU A 56 4.57 -1.21 -14.71
C GLU A 56 3.39 -1.87 -13.97
N VAL A 57 2.59 -1.08 -13.23
CA VAL A 57 1.45 -1.56 -12.43
C VAL A 57 0.17 -0.87 -12.91
N PRO A 58 -0.88 -1.61 -13.33
CA PRO A 58 -2.14 -1.04 -13.78
C PRO A 58 -2.75 -0.06 -12.77
N LEU A 59 -3.09 1.15 -13.23
CA LEU A 59 -3.74 2.19 -12.42
C LEU A 59 -5.20 2.38 -12.88
N TYR A 60 -6.13 2.13 -11.99
CA TYR A 60 -7.56 2.35 -12.20
C TYR A 60 -8.02 3.61 -11.47
N GLN A 61 -8.84 4.43 -12.13
CA GLN A 61 -9.34 5.68 -11.56
C GLN A 61 -10.86 5.68 -11.57
N PHE A 62 -11.44 5.75 -10.40
CA PHE A 62 -12.88 5.77 -10.19
C PHE A 62 -13.31 7.19 -9.79
N ALA A 63 -14.30 7.74 -10.49
CA ALA A 63 -14.81 9.08 -10.19
C ALA A 63 -15.57 9.13 -8.86
N THR A 64 -16.19 8.03 -8.47
CA THR A 64 -17.03 7.93 -7.26
C THR A 64 -16.82 6.59 -6.58
N VAL A 65 -17.21 6.50 -5.31
CA VAL A 65 -17.20 5.25 -4.54
C VAL A 65 -18.16 4.21 -5.16
N ALA A 66 -19.31 4.65 -5.62
CA ALA A 66 -20.29 3.76 -6.27
C ALA A 66 -19.71 3.07 -7.53
N GLY A 67 -18.84 3.76 -8.26
CA GLY A 67 -18.16 3.22 -9.44
C GLY A 67 -16.92 2.36 -9.14
N LEU A 68 -16.52 2.20 -7.88
CA LEU A 68 -15.38 1.37 -7.51
C LEU A 68 -15.67 -0.11 -7.82
N GLU A 69 -14.92 -0.68 -8.73
CA GLU A 69 -14.98 -2.09 -9.09
C GLU A 69 -13.66 -2.78 -8.70
N LEU A 70 -13.78 -3.91 -8.04
CA LEU A 70 -12.64 -4.71 -7.62
C LEU A 70 -12.66 -6.08 -8.31
N PRO A 71 -11.51 -6.74 -8.48
CA PRO A 71 -11.47 -8.10 -8.98
C PRO A 71 -12.34 -9.04 -8.15
N LEU A 72 -12.95 -10.02 -8.80
CA LEU A 72 -13.83 -10.99 -8.15
C LEU A 72 -13.11 -11.70 -6.98
N GLY A 73 -13.75 -11.70 -5.81
CA GLY A 73 -13.21 -12.26 -4.58
C GLY A 73 -12.14 -11.41 -3.88
N CYS A 74 -11.88 -10.20 -4.39
CA CYS A 74 -11.00 -9.24 -3.74
C CYS A 74 -11.73 -8.53 -2.59
N GLN A 75 -11.19 -8.60 -1.39
CA GLN A 75 -11.75 -7.97 -0.20
C GLN A 75 -11.22 -6.55 -0.02
N LEU A 76 -12.11 -5.58 0.19
CA LEU A 76 -11.72 -4.20 0.45
C LEU A 76 -11.35 -4.02 1.93
N VAL A 77 -10.17 -3.49 2.18
CA VAL A 77 -9.63 -3.23 3.51
C VAL A 77 -9.37 -1.75 3.67
N GLY A 78 -10.16 -1.08 4.50
CA GLY A 78 -9.95 0.32 4.86
C GLY A 78 -8.76 0.47 5.82
N VAL A 79 -7.92 1.47 5.58
CA VAL A 79 -6.81 1.83 6.46
C VAL A 79 -7.13 3.17 7.10
N GLU A 80 -7.63 3.14 8.35
CA GLU A 80 -8.15 4.34 8.99
C GLU A 80 -8.09 4.26 10.53
N LEU A 81 -7.88 5.40 11.18
CA LEU A 81 -7.91 5.53 12.64
C LEU A 81 -9.36 5.76 13.12
N VAL A 82 -10.16 4.72 13.10
CA VAL A 82 -11.55 4.76 13.57
C VAL A 82 -11.80 3.75 14.67
N GLU A 83 -12.84 3.98 15.45
CA GLU A 83 -13.30 3.04 16.45
C GLU A 83 -13.72 1.72 15.77
N GLY A 84 -13.40 0.59 16.39
CA GLY A 84 -13.68 -0.74 15.85
C GLY A 84 -12.67 -1.24 14.81
N ALA A 85 -11.71 -0.41 14.36
CA ALA A 85 -10.63 -0.87 13.48
C ALA A 85 -9.68 -1.82 14.22
N SER A 86 -9.30 -2.92 13.58
CA SER A 86 -8.30 -3.86 14.10
C SER A 86 -6.91 -3.25 14.07
N ASP A 87 -6.09 -3.49 15.10
CA ASP A 87 -4.69 -3.11 15.05
C ASP A 87 -3.93 -3.90 13.98
N LEU A 88 -3.24 -3.21 13.08
CA LEU A 88 -2.53 -3.82 11.96
C LEU A 88 -1.60 -4.97 12.37
N PRO A 89 -0.79 -4.89 13.44
CA PRO A 89 0.09 -5.99 13.86
C PRO A 89 -0.65 -7.28 14.28
N SER A 90 -1.95 -7.16 14.56
CA SER A 90 -2.82 -8.30 14.95
C SER A 90 -3.78 -8.72 13.83
N PHE A 91 -3.72 -8.05 12.68
CA PHE A 91 -4.61 -8.29 11.56
C PHE A 91 -4.09 -9.42 10.65
N ARG A 92 -4.96 -10.34 10.31
CA ARG A 92 -4.66 -11.38 9.32
C ARG A 92 -5.10 -10.92 7.94
N HIS A 93 -4.14 -10.64 7.08
CA HIS A 93 -4.41 -10.15 5.72
C HIS A 93 -5.16 -11.15 4.84
N PRO A 94 -6.20 -10.71 4.11
CA PRO A 94 -6.83 -11.51 3.08
C PRO A 94 -5.81 -11.86 1.98
N ARG A 95 -5.94 -13.03 1.36
CA ARG A 95 -5.07 -13.40 0.24
C ARG A 95 -5.29 -12.53 -1.00
N GLN A 96 -6.53 -12.14 -1.23
CA GLN A 96 -6.95 -11.23 -2.31
C GLN A 96 -7.50 -9.97 -1.66
N ALA A 97 -6.77 -8.88 -1.70
CA ALA A 97 -7.10 -7.66 -0.97
C ALA A 97 -6.90 -6.40 -1.81
N ALA A 98 -7.77 -5.42 -1.62
CA ALA A 98 -7.57 -4.05 -2.04
C ALA A 98 -7.52 -3.17 -0.78
N TYR A 99 -6.38 -2.51 -0.53
CA TYR A 99 -6.24 -1.58 0.58
C TYR A 99 -6.63 -0.18 0.11
N ILE A 100 -7.50 0.49 0.84
CA ILE A 100 -7.87 1.87 0.57
C ILE A 100 -7.52 2.76 1.76
N LEU A 101 -6.79 3.84 1.48
CA LEU A 101 -6.41 4.85 2.46
C LEU A 101 -7.26 6.10 2.26
N GLY A 102 -7.47 6.85 3.33
CA GLY A 102 -8.17 8.13 3.28
C GLY A 102 -7.32 9.27 2.67
N PRO A 103 -7.93 10.44 2.47
CA PRO A 103 -7.25 11.62 1.98
C PRO A 103 -6.22 12.15 2.99
N GLU A 104 -5.33 13.04 2.53
CA GLU A 104 -4.33 13.67 3.40
C GLU A 104 -4.93 14.57 4.48
N ARG A 105 -6.16 15.02 4.29
CA ARG A 105 -6.92 15.83 5.25
C ARG A 105 -8.32 15.24 5.36
N GLY A 106 -8.61 14.65 6.50
CA GLY A 106 -9.89 13.98 6.77
C GLY A 106 -9.72 12.48 6.92
N SER A 107 -10.81 11.76 6.80
CA SER A 107 -10.91 10.32 6.97
C SER A 107 -11.54 9.69 5.72
N LEU A 108 -11.48 8.38 5.61
CA LEU A 108 -12.29 7.63 4.64
C LEU A 108 -13.76 8.02 4.77
N SER A 109 -14.42 8.20 3.64
CA SER A 109 -15.85 8.48 3.64
C SER A 109 -16.64 7.31 4.24
N ARG A 110 -17.82 7.62 4.77
CA ARG A 110 -18.73 6.60 5.28
C ARG A 110 -19.09 5.58 4.20
N GLU A 111 -19.26 6.06 2.97
CA GLU A 111 -19.58 5.23 1.81
C GLU A 111 -18.47 4.20 1.53
N VAL A 112 -17.19 4.57 1.64
CA VAL A 112 -16.07 3.63 1.52
C VAL A 112 -16.04 2.68 2.70
N LEU A 113 -16.16 3.18 3.94
CA LEU A 113 -16.14 2.35 5.14
C LEU A 113 -17.24 1.29 5.13
N ASP A 114 -18.44 1.64 4.67
CA ASP A 114 -19.57 0.70 4.57
C ASP A 114 -19.35 -0.39 3.49
N ARG A 115 -18.41 -0.18 2.56
CA ARG A 115 -17.99 -1.19 1.56
C ARG A 115 -16.81 -2.05 2.01
N CYS A 116 -16.10 -1.64 3.05
CA CYS A 116 -14.95 -2.40 3.54
C CYS A 116 -15.41 -3.66 4.28
N GLU A 117 -14.88 -4.81 3.92
CA GLU A 117 -15.03 -6.03 4.70
C GLU A 117 -14.24 -5.97 6.01
N PHE A 118 -13.16 -5.20 6.02
CA PHE A 118 -12.32 -4.98 7.19
C PHE A 118 -11.86 -3.54 7.25
N THR A 119 -11.63 -3.05 8.47
CA THR A 119 -10.92 -1.79 8.70
C THR A 119 -9.76 -2.05 9.65
N VAL A 120 -8.58 -1.56 9.28
CA VAL A 120 -7.35 -1.70 10.07
C VAL A 120 -6.79 -0.32 10.42
N LYS A 121 -6.14 -0.23 11.56
CA LYS A 121 -5.41 0.97 11.98
C LYS A 121 -3.96 0.65 12.29
N ILE A 122 -3.06 1.55 11.91
CA ILE A 122 -1.68 1.53 12.38
C ILE A 122 -1.68 2.13 13.79
N PRO A 123 -1.20 1.43 14.82
CA PRO A 123 -1.29 1.90 16.21
C PRO A 123 -0.29 3.03 16.48
N THR A 124 -0.59 4.22 15.98
CA THR A 124 0.19 5.45 16.13
C THR A 124 -0.56 6.45 17.01
N LYS A 125 0.17 7.42 17.59
CA LYS A 125 -0.42 8.46 18.44
C LYS A 125 -1.28 9.45 17.65
N PHE A 126 -1.02 9.61 16.35
CA PHE A 126 -1.73 10.51 15.43
C PHE A 126 -1.55 10.04 13.99
N CYS A 127 -2.32 10.60 13.06
CA CYS A 127 -2.26 10.24 11.64
C CYS A 127 -0.86 10.47 11.06
N ILE A 128 -0.37 9.50 10.29
CA ILE A 128 0.88 9.60 9.52
C ILE A 128 0.58 9.89 8.05
N ASN A 129 1.62 10.25 7.28
CA ASN A 129 1.48 10.47 5.85
C ASN A 129 0.89 9.25 5.13
N VAL A 130 -0.01 9.48 4.17
CA VAL A 130 -0.75 8.44 3.46
C VAL A 130 0.17 7.45 2.72
N ALA A 131 1.24 7.94 2.08
CA ALA A 131 2.20 7.06 1.39
C ALA A 131 3.01 6.22 2.39
N THR A 132 3.36 6.80 3.55
CA THR A 132 4.01 6.08 4.64
C THR A 132 3.08 5.02 5.23
N ALA A 133 1.82 5.36 5.47
CA ALA A 133 0.81 4.41 5.95
C ALA A 133 0.66 3.23 4.97
N GLY A 134 0.56 3.51 3.68
CA GLY A 134 0.50 2.49 2.63
C GLY A 134 1.73 1.56 2.64
N ALA A 135 2.93 2.12 2.77
CA ALA A 135 4.17 1.34 2.84
C ALA A 135 4.19 0.40 4.06
N ILE A 136 3.74 0.88 5.22
CA ILE A 136 3.64 0.07 6.45
C ILE A 136 2.66 -1.09 6.27
N VAL A 137 1.47 -0.82 5.72
CA VAL A 137 0.46 -1.86 5.47
C VAL A 137 0.98 -2.93 4.49
N MET A 138 1.64 -2.51 3.42
CA MET A 138 2.22 -3.44 2.45
C MET A 138 3.35 -4.27 3.05
N TYR A 139 4.18 -3.66 3.90
CA TYR A 139 5.24 -4.36 4.61
C TYR A 139 4.67 -5.37 5.61
N ASP A 140 3.66 -5.00 6.39
CA ASP A 140 2.99 -5.91 7.33
C ASP A 140 2.34 -7.09 6.60
N ARG A 141 1.65 -6.82 5.48
CA ARG A 141 1.13 -7.87 4.61
C ARG A 141 2.24 -8.82 4.14
N MET A 142 3.37 -8.27 3.71
CA MET A 142 4.52 -9.07 3.25
C MET A 142 5.04 -9.98 4.37
N LEU A 143 5.14 -9.47 5.60
CA LEU A 143 5.53 -10.26 6.77
C LEU A 143 4.51 -11.35 7.10
N ASN A 144 3.22 -11.04 7.03
CA ASN A 144 2.13 -11.95 7.38
C ASN A 144 1.97 -13.10 6.38
N LEU A 145 2.09 -12.83 5.09
CA LEU A 145 1.87 -13.81 4.01
C LEU A 145 3.16 -14.35 3.39
N GLY A 146 4.31 -13.75 3.70
CA GLY A 146 5.62 -14.17 3.23
C GLY A 146 6.14 -15.41 3.96
N ARG A 147 7.24 -15.95 3.41
CA ARG A 147 7.98 -17.05 4.02
C ARG A 147 9.33 -16.53 4.47
N PHE A 148 9.35 -15.86 5.59
CA PHE A 148 10.56 -15.39 6.23
C PHE A 148 10.97 -16.35 7.35
N ALA A 149 12.27 -16.43 7.63
CA ALA A 149 12.77 -17.10 8.81
C ALA A 149 12.21 -16.46 10.09
N GLY A 150 12.03 -17.26 11.13
CA GLY A 150 11.62 -16.75 12.43
C GLY A 150 12.64 -15.74 12.96
N ARG A 151 12.19 -14.73 13.68
CA ARG A 151 13.09 -13.78 14.33
C ARG A 151 13.88 -14.49 15.44
N PRO A 152 15.20 -14.27 15.56
CA PRO A 152 15.98 -14.83 16.65
C PRO A 152 15.51 -14.26 18.00
N VAL A 153 15.73 -15.03 19.07
CA VAL A 153 15.44 -14.59 20.45
C VAL A 153 16.33 -13.44 20.89
N MET A 154 17.61 -13.48 20.47
CA MET A 154 18.57 -12.41 20.71
C MET A 154 18.51 -11.37 19.59
N ALA A 155 18.93 -10.14 19.90
CA ALA A 155 18.99 -9.08 18.89
C ALA A 155 19.95 -9.46 17.74
N GLY A 156 19.50 -9.25 16.49
CA GLY A 156 20.26 -9.55 15.27
C GLY A 156 19.44 -10.37 14.28
N GLY A 157 20.11 -10.98 13.34
CA GLY A 157 19.54 -11.83 12.30
C GLY A 157 20.61 -12.33 11.33
N GLU A 158 20.34 -13.41 10.61
CA GLU A 158 21.27 -13.93 9.61
C GLU A 158 21.24 -13.07 8.34
N PRO A 159 22.40 -12.71 7.78
CA PRO A 159 22.46 -12.02 6.50
C PRO A 159 21.92 -12.91 5.38
N VAL A 160 21.13 -12.32 4.49
CA VAL A 160 20.66 -12.99 3.27
C VAL A 160 21.38 -12.42 2.07
N ALA A 161 21.83 -13.28 1.15
CA ALA A 161 22.43 -12.85 -0.10
C ALA A 161 21.44 -12.01 -0.92
N LEU A 162 21.95 -10.93 -1.51
CA LEU A 162 21.15 -10.10 -2.40
C LEU A 162 20.90 -10.84 -3.72
N ALA A 163 19.69 -10.73 -4.23
CA ALA A 163 19.39 -11.16 -5.59
C ALA A 163 20.23 -10.35 -6.61
N PRO A 164 20.58 -10.92 -7.78
CA PRO A 164 21.22 -10.17 -8.84
C PRO A 164 20.40 -8.92 -9.21
N HIS A 165 21.10 -7.84 -9.52
CA HIS A 165 20.46 -6.61 -9.96
C HIS A 165 19.67 -6.85 -11.25
N VAL A 166 18.42 -6.40 -11.27
CA VAL A 166 17.57 -6.42 -12.45
C VAL A 166 17.63 -5.04 -13.11
N ALA A 167 17.82 -4.98 -14.42
CA ALA A 167 17.81 -3.71 -15.16
C ALA A 167 16.49 -2.95 -14.89
N GLY A 168 16.61 -1.65 -14.57
CA GLY A 168 15.47 -0.82 -14.14
C GLY A 168 15.13 -0.91 -12.65
N GLY A 169 15.71 -1.85 -11.91
CA GLY A 169 15.56 -1.96 -10.45
C GLY A 169 16.47 -0.99 -9.68
N PRO A 170 16.29 -0.89 -8.37
CA PRO A 170 17.11 -0.02 -7.54
C PRO A 170 18.59 -0.41 -7.57
N VAL A 171 19.49 0.58 -7.64
CA VAL A 171 20.92 0.34 -7.53
C VAL A 171 21.26 0.06 -6.07
N ILE A 172 21.62 -1.18 -5.76
CA ILE A 172 22.08 -1.58 -4.44
C ILE A 172 23.58 -1.31 -4.37
N ARG A 173 23.97 -0.31 -3.59
CA ARG A 173 25.38 -0.01 -3.35
C ARG A 173 25.92 -0.98 -2.30
N SER A 174 26.81 -1.87 -2.67
CA SER A 174 27.59 -2.64 -1.70
C SER A 174 28.45 -1.69 -0.87
N ARG A 175 28.49 -1.85 0.46
CA ARG A 175 29.50 -1.17 1.26
C ARG A 175 30.87 -1.64 0.78
N ARG A 176 31.71 -0.73 0.29
CA ARG A 176 33.14 -1.03 0.15
C ARG A 176 33.67 -1.34 1.56
N ARG A 177 34.21 -2.51 1.73
CA ARG A 177 35.01 -2.86 2.93
C ARG A 177 36.25 -2.00 3.00
#